data_1ce94dfedbfd868b5caa144fd64adcb2
#
_entry.id   1ce94dfedbfd868b5caa144fd64adcb2
#
_cell.length_a   1.000
_cell.length_b   1.000
_cell.length_c   1.000
_cell.angle_alpha   90.00
_cell.angle_beta   90.00
_cell.angle_gamma   90.00
#
_symmetry.space_group_name_H-M   'P 1'
#
loop_
_entity.id
_entity.type
_entity.pdbx_description
1 polymer ?
#
loop_
_entity_poly.entity_id
_entity_poly.type
_entity_poly.pdbx_seq_one_letter_code
_entity_poly.pdbx_strand_id
1 'polypeptide(L)'
;LMDKHQLEEHKRLLSEHAKTLVFTLVAVFFFLMIICVFCFMWNDRKRKKYYIALQHELTQKRVDTMLLKDEEVSESNKEHIDKKRSELTEQQIQLCVSVLKTTDCYDQLETLEKATPKQLLAMRSLRKDIRSTISNAFVDVMVNLKERYPTLTGDDVFYCVLSLLYCSKTVMMELMDATSDALKTRKNRIKNKVDAQLFERVFGADNQ
;
A
#
# COMPACT_ATOMS: atom_id res chain seq x y z
N LEU A 1 53.00 3.48 -54.31
CA LEU A 1 52.47 4.83 -54.00
C LEU A 1 50.99 4.83 -54.28
N MET A 2 50.21 4.62 -53.20
CA MET A 2 48.75 4.69 -53.26
C MET A 2 48.37 6.14 -53.61
N ASP A 3 47.59 6.30 -54.69
CA ASP A 3 47.25 7.61 -55.22
C ASP A 3 46.42 8.39 -54.13
N LYS A 4 46.74 9.65 -53.92
CA LYS A 4 46.04 10.51 -52.91
C LYS A 4 44.53 10.46 -53.08
N HIS A 5 44.07 10.27 -54.30
CA HIS A 5 42.63 10.14 -54.61
C HIS A 5 42.00 8.86 -54.01
N GLN A 6 42.69 7.73 -54.04
CA GLN A 6 42.19 6.48 -53.44
C GLN A 6 42.12 6.56 -51.91
N LEU A 7 43.02 7.29 -51.26
CA LEU A 7 43.02 7.47 -49.84
C LEU A 7 41.86 8.40 -49.39
N GLU A 8 41.53 9.40 -50.17
CA GLU A 8 40.38 10.30 -49.88
C GLU A 8 39.05 9.64 -50.10
N GLU A 9 38.90 8.79 -51.12
CA GLU A 9 37.70 7.98 -51.36
C GLU A 9 37.49 6.97 -50.22
N HIS A 10 38.55 6.33 -49.77
CA HIS A 10 38.44 5.35 -48.64
C HIS A 10 38.08 6.06 -47.33
N LYS A 11 38.56 7.26 -47.07
CA LYS A 11 38.15 8.06 -45.91
C LYS A 11 36.69 8.52 -45.99
N ARG A 12 36.20 8.88 -47.19
CA ARG A 12 34.79 9.22 -47.39
C ARG A 12 33.87 8.04 -47.15
N LEU A 13 34.18 6.87 -47.69
CA LEU A 13 33.42 5.65 -47.46
C LEU A 13 33.39 5.23 -46.00
N LEU A 14 34.51 5.28 -45.29
CA LEU A 14 34.57 5.02 -43.86
C LEU A 14 33.72 6.03 -43.03
N SER A 15 33.72 7.29 -43.43
CA SER A 15 32.93 8.33 -42.75
C SER A 15 31.42 8.15 -42.99
N GLU A 16 30.99 7.70 -44.15
CA GLU A 16 29.59 7.39 -44.44
C GLU A 16 29.10 6.15 -43.70
N HIS A 17 29.92 5.09 -43.65
CA HIS A 17 29.62 3.90 -42.87
C HIS A 17 29.54 4.23 -41.35
N ALA A 18 30.40 5.06 -40.84
CA ALA A 18 30.34 5.51 -39.45
C ALA A 18 29.08 6.33 -39.16
N LYS A 19 28.65 7.20 -40.07
CA LYS A 19 27.39 7.96 -39.91
C LYS A 19 26.15 7.08 -39.94
N THR A 20 26.12 6.11 -40.88
CA THR A 20 24.99 5.13 -40.94
C THR A 20 24.93 4.25 -39.71
N LEU A 21 26.07 3.81 -39.16
CA LEU A 21 26.15 3.05 -37.91
C LEU A 21 25.64 3.84 -36.72
N VAL A 22 26.02 5.11 -36.56
CA VAL A 22 25.53 5.98 -35.51
C VAL A 22 24.02 6.22 -35.64
N PHE A 23 23.54 6.42 -36.88
CA PHE A 23 22.11 6.66 -37.09
C PHE A 23 21.26 5.39 -36.79
N THR A 24 21.75 4.21 -37.12
CA THR A 24 21.07 2.94 -36.79
C THR A 24 21.08 2.70 -35.27
N LEU A 25 22.18 2.97 -34.57
CA LEU A 25 22.24 2.84 -33.11
C LEU A 25 21.26 3.79 -32.40
N VAL A 26 21.17 5.06 -32.86
CA VAL A 26 20.22 6.03 -32.33
C VAL A 26 18.78 5.58 -32.57
N ALA A 27 18.47 5.10 -33.77
CA ALA A 27 17.13 4.58 -34.12
C ALA A 27 16.74 3.40 -33.24
N VAL A 28 17.63 2.43 -33.02
CA VAL A 28 17.41 1.29 -32.12
C VAL A 28 17.17 1.74 -30.69
N PHE A 29 17.94 2.72 -30.20
CA PHE A 29 17.75 3.28 -28.86
C PHE A 29 16.37 3.92 -28.70
N PHE A 30 15.93 4.73 -29.66
CA PHE A 30 14.57 5.31 -29.64
C PHE A 30 13.48 4.25 -29.67
N PHE A 31 13.67 3.18 -30.46
CA PHE A 31 12.70 2.09 -30.52
C PHE A 31 12.58 1.34 -29.17
N LEU A 32 13.69 1.09 -28.50
CA LEU A 32 13.72 0.49 -27.16
C LEU A 32 13.04 1.40 -26.13
N MET A 33 13.26 2.71 -26.18
CA MET A 33 12.60 3.67 -25.30
C MET A 33 11.08 3.64 -25.49
N ILE A 34 10.58 3.58 -26.72
CA ILE A 34 9.14 3.50 -27.02
C ILE A 34 8.55 2.22 -26.43
N ILE A 35 9.25 1.07 -26.57
CA ILE A 35 8.80 -0.21 -26.00
C ILE A 35 8.73 -0.10 -24.46
N CYS A 36 9.75 0.48 -23.80
CA CYS A 36 9.76 0.67 -22.35
C CYS A 36 8.59 1.52 -21.89
N VAL A 37 8.32 2.65 -22.55
CA VAL A 37 7.18 3.51 -22.24
C VAL A 37 5.84 2.78 -22.42
N PHE A 38 5.72 2.00 -23.51
CA PHE A 38 4.52 1.23 -23.79
C PHE A 38 4.29 0.14 -22.73
N CYS A 39 5.33 -0.59 -22.33
CA CYS A 39 5.27 -1.60 -21.27
C CYS A 39 4.89 -0.96 -19.92
N PHE A 40 5.45 0.21 -19.60
CA PHE A 40 5.12 0.94 -18.39
C PHE A 40 3.65 1.36 -18.38
N MET A 41 3.17 1.99 -19.46
CA MET A 41 1.76 2.39 -19.61
C MET A 41 0.80 1.20 -19.56
N TRP A 42 1.17 0.06 -20.15
CA TRP A 42 0.35 -1.15 -20.10
C TRP A 42 0.22 -1.70 -18.69
N ASN A 43 1.33 -1.73 -17.95
CA ASN A 43 1.35 -2.20 -16.57
C ASN A 43 0.54 -1.26 -15.65
N ASP A 44 0.68 0.06 -15.83
CA ASP A 44 -0.10 1.05 -15.07
C ASP A 44 -1.62 0.94 -15.35
N ARG A 45 -2.02 0.71 -16.62
CA ARG A 45 -3.43 0.47 -16.96
C ARG A 45 -3.99 -0.80 -16.31
N LYS A 46 -3.21 -1.87 -16.20
CA LYS A 46 -3.65 -3.10 -15.49
C LYS A 46 -3.84 -2.84 -14.01
N ARG A 47 -2.90 -2.15 -13.37
CA ARG A 47 -3.00 -1.76 -11.94
C ARG A 47 -4.25 -0.90 -11.68
N LYS A 48 -4.50 0.12 -12.51
CA LYS A 48 -5.68 0.98 -12.38
C LYS A 48 -7.01 0.23 -12.53
N LYS A 49 -7.12 -0.68 -13.50
CA LYS A 49 -8.34 -1.49 -13.67
C LYS A 49 -8.60 -2.38 -12.45
N TYR A 50 -7.56 -3.01 -11.91
CA TYR A 50 -7.67 -3.84 -10.71
C TYR A 50 -8.07 -3.00 -9.49
N TYR A 51 -7.48 -1.82 -9.32
CA TYR A 51 -7.81 -0.88 -8.26
C TYR A 51 -9.28 -0.43 -8.33
N ILE A 52 -9.78 -0.07 -9.52
CA ILE A 52 -11.19 0.34 -9.72
C ILE A 52 -12.14 -0.81 -9.38
N ALA A 53 -11.85 -2.04 -9.83
CA ALA A 53 -12.67 -3.21 -9.51
C ALA A 53 -12.72 -3.48 -8.00
N LEU A 54 -11.60 -3.37 -7.32
CA LEU A 54 -11.49 -3.53 -5.88
C LEU A 54 -12.23 -2.43 -5.10
N GLN A 55 -12.13 -1.19 -5.57
CA GLN A 55 -12.87 -0.05 -5.00
C GLN A 55 -14.40 -0.23 -5.15
N HIS A 56 -14.85 -0.75 -6.29
CA HIS A 56 -16.28 -1.05 -6.49
C HIS A 56 -16.76 -2.14 -5.52
N GLU A 57 -15.96 -3.18 -5.30
CA GLU A 57 -16.29 -4.24 -4.33
C GLU A 57 -16.31 -3.71 -2.89
N LEU A 58 -15.37 -2.84 -2.51
CA LEU A 58 -15.38 -2.16 -1.21
C LEU A 58 -16.65 -1.32 -1.03
N THR A 59 -17.06 -0.58 -2.06
CA THR A 59 -18.28 0.24 -2.01
C THR A 59 -19.51 -0.63 -1.82
N GLN A 60 -19.59 -1.76 -2.54
CA GLN A 60 -20.70 -2.71 -2.40
C GLN A 60 -20.78 -3.30 -0.99
N LYS A 61 -19.64 -3.73 -0.43
CA LYS A 61 -19.57 -4.24 0.95
C LYS A 61 -19.94 -3.18 1.98
N ARG A 62 -19.63 -1.91 1.72
CA ARG A 62 -20.05 -0.78 2.56
C ARG A 62 -21.57 -0.63 2.58
N VAL A 63 -22.21 -0.68 1.41
CA VAL A 63 -23.69 -0.61 1.28
C VAL A 63 -24.34 -1.78 2.03
N ASP A 64 -23.82 -3.00 1.86
CA ASP A 64 -24.34 -4.19 2.55
C ASP A 64 -24.21 -4.06 4.07
N THR A 65 -23.11 -3.46 4.57
CA THR A 65 -22.91 -3.22 6.01
C THR A 65 -23.87 -2.15 6.54
N MET A 66 -24.16 -1.10 5.75
CA MET A 66 -25.14 -0.06 6.13
C MET A 66 -26.56 -0.60 6.18
N LEU A 67 -26.95 -1.42 5.19
CA LEU A 67 -28.30 -2.05 5.17
C LEU A 67 -28.53 -2.94 6.40
N LEU A 68 -27.49 -3.65 6.89
CA LEU A 68 -27.58 -4.43 8.12
C LEU A 68 -27.69 -3.57 9.40
N LYS A 69 -27.25 -2.30 9.34
CA LYS A 69 -27.35 -1.37 10.47
C LYS A 69 -28.78 -0.82 10.66
N ASP A 70 -29.53 -0.71 9.56
CA ASP A 70 -30.92 -0.21 9.58
C ASP A 70 -31.96 -1.29 9.88
N GLU A 71 -31.60 -2.58 9.82
CA GLU A 71 -32.44 -3.69 10.30
C GLU A 71 -32.36 -3.80 11.85
N GLU A 72 -32.96 -2.87 12.58
CA GLU A 72 -33.29 -3.05 14.00
C GLU A 72 -34.36 -4.13 14.15
N VAL A 73 -33.93 -5.39 14.30
CA VAL A 73 -34.83 -6.53 14.42
C VAL A 73 -34.58 -7.27 15.72
N SER A 74 -35.69 -7.59 16.40
CA SER A 74 -35.94 -8.59 17.45
C SER A 74 -34.71 -9.36 17.99
N GLU A 75 -34.61 -9.48 19.32
CA GLU A 75 -33.52 -10.14 20.07
C GLU A 75 -33.08 -11.52 19.55
N SER A 76 -33.98 -12.27 18.91
CA SER A 76 -33.67 -13.57 18.30
C SER A 76 -32.70 -13.50 17.10
N ASN A 77 -32.61 -12.36 16.41
CA ASN A 77 -31.73 -12.20 15.24
C ASN A 77 -30.40 -11.52 15.55
N LYS A 78 -30.22 -11.02 16.77
CA LYS A 78 -29.05 -10.22 17.16
C LYS A 78 -27.73 -10.98 16.98
N GLU A 79 -27.69 -12.23 17.43
CA GLU A 79 -26.48 -13.07 17.33
C GLU A 79 -26.12 -13.37 15.86
N HIS A 80 -27.11 -13.61 15.02
CA HIS A 80 -26.91 -13.83 13.58
C HIS A 80 -26.41 -12.56 12.88
N ILE A 81 -26.98 -11.40 13.22
CA ILE A 81 -26.59 -10.10 12.70
C ILE A 81 -25.16 -9.75 13.14
N ASP A 82 -24.82 -9.97 14.40
CA ASP A 82 -23.47 -9.70 14.93
C ASP A 82 -22.41 -10.60 14.26
N LYS A 83 -22.73 -11.87 14.02
CA LYS A 83 -21.86 -12.79 13.27
C LYS A 83 -21.66 -12.32 11.83
N LYS A 84 -22.73 -11.99 11.11
CA LYS A 84 -22.68 -11.51 9.74
C LYS A 84 -21.94 -10.17 9.63
N ARG A 85 -22.12 -9.26 10.59
CA ARG A 85 -21.37 -8.00 10.68
C ARG A 85 -19.87 -8.25 10.90
N SER A 86 -19.52 -9.23 11.74
CA SER A 86 -18.13 -9.63 11.96
C SER A 86 -17.48 -10.19 10.68
N GLU A 87 -18.20 -11.03 9.93
CA GLU A 87 -17.73 -11.59 8.67
C GLU A 87 -17.54 -10.50 7.59
N LEU A 88 -18.48 -9.55 7.48
CA LEU A 88 -18.37 -8.41 6.56
C LEU A 88 -17.19 -7.50 6.91
N THR A 89 -16.97 -7.24 8.21
CA THR A 89 -15.81 -6.45 8.66
C THR A 89 -14.50 -7.13 8.30
N GLU A 90 -14.41 -8.45 8.46
CA GLU A 90 -13.23 -9.22 8.06
C GLU A 90 -12.97 -9.13 6.55
N GLN A 91 -14.01 -9.32 5.74
CA GLN A 91 -13.89 -9.17 4.28
C GLN A 91 -13.48 -7.76 3.88
N GLN A 92 -14.00 -6.73 4.57
CA GLN A 92 -13.61 -5.34 4.36
C GLN A 92 -12.12 -5.11 4.67
N ILE A 93 -11.62 -5.65 5.78
CA ILE A 93 -10.20 -5.59 6.13
C ILE A 93 -9.35 -6.25 5.06
N GLN A 94 -9.70 -7.46 4.62
CA GLN A 94 -8.97 -8.19 3.56
C GLN A 94 -8.93 -7.41 2.24
N LEU A 95 -10.04 -6.77 1.87
CA LEU A 95 -10.08 -5.91 0.69
C LEU A 95 -9.18 -4.68 0.84
N CYS A 96 -9.19 -4.01 2.00
CA CYS A 96 -8.29 -2.88 2.28
C CYS A 96 -6.81 -3.30 2.20
N VAL A 97 -6.45 -4.45 2.75
CA VAL A 97 -5.10 -5.04 2.63
C VAL A 97 -4.75 -5.30 1.16
N SER A 98 -5.68 -5.87 0.40
CA SER A 98 -5.47 -6.15 -1.03
C SER A 98 -5.29 -4.87 -1.83
N VAL A 99 -6.08 -3.83 -1.55
CA VAL A 99 -5.92 -2.49 -2.17
C VAL A 99 -4.54 -1.93 -1.83
N LEU A 100 -4.13 -1.97 -0.57
CA LEU A 100 -2.85 -1.44 -0.14
C LEU A 100 -1.67 -2.15 -0.84
N LYS A 101 -1.75 -3.48 -1.01
CA LYS A 101 -0.75 -4.27 -1.74
C LYS A 101 -0.60 -3.90 -3.22
N THR A 102 -1.62 -3.26 -3.82
CA THR A 102 -1.54 -2.77 -5.21
C THR A 102 -0.93 -1.37 -5.32
N THR A 103 -0.69 -0.71 -4.20
CA THR A 103 -0.07 0.62 -4.14
C THR A 103 1.43 0.50 -3.86
N ASP A 104 2.19 1.51 -4.25
CA ASP A 104 3.61 1.61 -3.92
C ASP A 104 3.88 1.71 -2.40
N CYS A 105 2.82 1.94 -1.61
CA CYS A 105 2.88 2.03 -0.15
C CYS A 105 3.39 0.73 0.49
N TYR A 106 3.05 -0.43 -0.08
CA TYR A 106 3.51 -1.71 0.44
C TYR A 106 5.03 -1.88 0.28
N ASP A 107 5.56 -1.52 -0.89
CA ASP A 107 7.01 -1.54 -1.17
C ASP A 107 7.76 -0.50 -0.29
N GLN A 108 7.09 0.61 -0.01
CA GLN A 108 7.61 1.65 0.89
C GLN A 108 7.64 1.20 2.36
N LEU A 109 6.67 0.40 2.82
CA LEU A 109 6.69 -0.22 4.15
C LEU A 109 7.88 -1.16 4.30
N GLU A 110 8.15 -1.99 3.29
CA GLU A 110 9.31 -2.88 3.27
C GLU A 110 10.63 -2.08 3.27
N THR A 111 10.66 -0.95 2.58
CA THR A 111 11.81 -0.02 2.58
C THR A 111 12.05 0.58 3.97
N LEU A 112 10.98 0.97 4.68
CA LEU A 112 11.09 1.46 6.07
C LEU A 112 11.59 0.38 7.02
N GLU A 113 11.17 -0.86 6.84
CA GLU A 113 11.58 -1.98 7.70
C GLU A 113 13.08 -2.28 7.59
N LYS A 114 13.64 -2.14 6.38
CA LYS A 114 15.06 -2.39 6.10
C LYS A 114 15.95 -1.17 6.31
N ALA A 115 15.38 0.00 6.59
CA ALA A 115 16.11 1.25 6.69
C ALA A 115 16.97 1.34 7.96
N THR A 116 18.16 1.89 7.82
CA THR A 116 19.04 2.19 8.95
C THR A 116 18.55 3.44 9.71
N PRO A 117 18.90 3.62 11.00
CA PRO A 117 18.49 4.80 11.78
C PRO A 117 18.82 6.14 11.13
N LYS A 118 19.93 6.24 10.39
CA LYS A 118 20.29 7.46 9.64
C LYS A 118 19.37 7.72 8.45
N GLN A 119 18.97 6.67 7.73
CA GLN A 119 18.05 6.76 6.61
C GLN A 119 16.63 7.12 7.09
N LEU A 120 16.18 6.60 8.22
CA LEU A 120 14.89 6.91 8.81
C LEU A 120 14.70 8.39 9.11
N LEU A 121 15.76 9.10 9.54
CA LEU A 121 15.72 10.55 9.74
C LEU A 121 15.45 11.31 8.43
N ALA A 122 16.03 10.85 7.32
CA ALA A 122 15.83 11.46 6.00
C ALA A 122 14.45 11.13 5.37
N MET A 123 13.78 10.07 5.85
CA MET A 123 12.51 9.57 5.31
C MET A 123 11.25 10.15 5.97
N ARG A 124 11.35 11.34 6.57
CA ARG A 124 10.21 11.93 7.30
C ARG A 124 8.98 12.21 6.41
N SER A 125 9.19 12.70 5.20
CA SER A 125 8.11 12.89 4.22
C SER A 125 7.48 11.57 3.84
N LEU A 126 8.29 10.56 3.51
CA LEU A 126 7.83 9.22 3.15
C LEU A 126 6.96 8.60 4.26
N ARG A 127 7.36 8.70 5.54
CA ARG A 127 6.56 8.22 6.66
C ARG A 127 5.18 8.89 6.73
N LYS A 128 5.12 10.19 6.48
CA LYS A 128 3.87 10.94 6.44
C LYS A 128 2.97 10.50 5.29
N ASP A 129 3.54 10.27 4.11
CA ASP A 129 2.82 9.83 2.92
C ASP A 129 2.27 8.40 3.11
N ILE A 130 3.09 7.48 3.64
CA ILE A 130 2.65 6.12 4.00
C ILE A 130 1.51 6.17 5.01
N ARG A 131 1.65 6.95 6.09
CA ARG A 131 0.60 7.10 7.12
C ARG A 131 -0.71 7.60 6.50
N SER A 132 -0.64 8.60 5.62
CA SER A 132 -1.79 9.13 4.91
C SER A 132 -2.44 8.08 4.01
N THR A 133 -1.65 7.35 3.23
CA THR A 133 -2.12 6.30 2.32
C THR A 133 -2.82 5.18 3.08
N ILE A 134 -2.24 4.69 4.18
CA ILE A 134 -2.86 3.67 5.04
C ILE A 134 -4.17 4.21 5.64
N SER A 135 -4.16 5.42 6.19
CA SER A 135 -5.36 6.01 6.78
C SER A 135 -6.50 6.16 5.77
N ASN A 136 -6.19 6.53 4.54
CA ASN A 136 -7.17 6.66 3.47
C ASN A 136 -7.70 5.29 3.03
N ALA A 137 -6.84 4.28 2.90
CA ALA A 137 -7.23 2.92 2.52
C ALA A 137 -8.13 2.25 3.58
N PHE A 138 -7.92 2.56 4.87
CA PHE A 138 -8.63 1.96 5.99
C PHE A 138 -9.63 2.91 6.66
N VAL A 139 -10.03 4.01 6.00
CA VAL A 139 -10.88 5.03 6.61
C VAL A 139 -12.17 4.45 7.18
N ASP A 140 -12.84 3.54 6.47
CA ASP A 140 -14.09 2.94 6.94
C ASP A 140 -13.90 2.00 8.13
N VAL A 141 -12.82 1.20 8.12
CA VAL A 141 -12.45 0.35 9.26
C VAL A 141 -12.16 1.21 10.47
N MET A 142 -11.46 2.33 10.29
CA MET A 142 -11.14 3.27 11.37
C MET A 142 -12.39 3.95 11.93
N VAL A 143 -13.32 4.36 11.07
CA VAL A 143 -14.60 4.95 11.46
C VAL A 143 -15.44 3.94 12.24
N ASN A 144 -15.60 2.72 11.72
CA ASN A 144 -16.35 1.64 12.38
C ASN A 144 -15.77 1.29 13.76
N LEU A 145 -14.43 1.21 13.88
CA LEU A 145 -13.77 1.00 15.18
C LEU A 145 -14.03 2.15 16.13
N LYS A 146 -14.00 3.39 15.66
CA LYS A 146 -14.25 4.57 16.48
C LYS A 146 -15.70 4.70 16.93
N GLU A 147 -16.67 4.36 16.07
CA GLU A 147 -18.08 4.32 16.40
C GLU A 147 -18.38 3.25 17.45
N ARG A 148 -17.80 2.05 17.31
CA ARG A 148 -17.98 0.95 18.25
C ARG A 148 -17.28 1.16 19.58
N TYR A 149 -16.10 1.82 19.57
CA TYR A 149 -15.28 2.11 20.74
C TYR A 149 -14.91 3.60 20.82
N PRO A 150 -15.86 4.46 21.21
CA PRO A 150 -15.67 5.92 21.21
C PRO A 150 -14.50 6.41 22.08
N THR A 151 -14.10 5.62 23.07
CA THR A 151 -12.99 5.90 24.00
C THR A 151 -11.60 5.73 23.38
N LEU A 152 -11.49 5.08 22.21
CA LEU A 152 -10.23 4.96 21.48
C LEU A 152 -9.85 6.33 20.88
N THR A 153 -8.57 6.69 20.97
CA THR A 153 -8.04 7.86 20.25
C THR A 153 -7.80 7.52 18.78
N GLY A 154 -7.66 8.50 17.90
CA GLY A 154 -7.32 8.28 16.50
C GLY A 154 -6.02 7.48 16.34
N ASP A 155 -5.02 7.73 17.19
CA ASP A 155 -3.78 6.96 17.20
C ASP A 155 -3.96 5.53 17.74
N ASP A 156 -4.90 5.28 18.66
CA ASP A 156 -5.21 3.92 19.10
C ASP A 156 -5.81 3.11 17.94
N VAL A 157 -6.73 3.73 17.20
CA VAL A 157 -7.36 3.13 16.01
C VAL A 157 -6.33 2.88 14.91
N PHE A 158 -5.46 3.84 14.64
CA PHE A 158 -4.39 3.67 13.66
C PHE A 158 -3.41 2.56 14.06
N TYR A 159 -3.08 2.43 15.34
CA TYR A 159 -2.27 1.33 15.86
C TYR A 159 -2.94 -0.04 15.63
N CYS A 160 -4.26 -0.14 15.82
CA CYS A 160 -5.02 -1.35 15.50
C CYS A 160 -4.89 -1.69 13.99
N VAL A 161 -4.99 -0.70 13.12
CA VAL A 161 -4.83 -0.91 11.66
C VAL A 161 -3.42 -1.40 11.32
N LEU A 162 -2.37 -0.83 11.89
CA LEU A 162 -1.00 -1.29 11.68
C LEU A 162 -0.79 -2.75 12.16
N SER A 163 -1.44 -3.13 13.25
CA SER A 163 -1.41 -4.52 13.74
C SER A 163 -2.15 -5.47 12.79
N LEU A 164 -3.30 -5.07 12.24
CA LEU A 164 -4.03 -5.84 11.22
C LEU A 164 -3.25 -5.99 9.91
N LEU A 165 -2.35 -5.04 9.61
CA LEU A 165 -1.43 -5.12 8.47
C LEU A 165 -0.19 -5.97 8.75
N TYR A 166 -0.07 -6.51 9.96
CA TYR A 166 1.11 -7.27 10.41
C TYR A 166 2.42 -6.48 10.25
N CYS A 167 2.36 -5.15 10.42
CA CYS A 167 3.56 -4.33 10.38
C CYS A 167 4.53 -4.73 11.49
N SER A 168 5.83 -4.75 11.18
CA SER A 168 6.85 -4.99 12.21
C SER A 168 6.85 -3.88 13.27
N LYS A 169 7.33 -4.21 14.45
CA LYS A 169 7.41 -3.25 15.57
C LYS A 169 8.21 -2.00 15.19
N THR A 170 9.27 -2.15 14.40
CA THR A 170 10.10 -1.04 13.91
C THR A 170 9.27 -0.10 13.04
N VAL A 171 8.53 -0.62 12.08
CA VAL A 171 7.64 0.15 11.20
C VAL A 171 6.57 0.87 12.02
N MET A 172 5.95 0.18 12.99
CA MET A 172 4.95 0.80 13.88
C MET A 172 5.53 1.96 14.67
N MET A 173 6.74 1.82 15.24
CA MET A 173 7.42 2.89 15.96
C MET A 173 7.66 4.11 15.07
N GLU A 174 8.10 3.90 13.84
CA GLU A 174 8.39 4.97 12.89
C GLU A 174 7.13 5.68 12.38
N LEU A 175 6.08 4.94 12.03
CA LEU A 175 4.83 5.52 11.53
C LEU A 175 4.03 6.25 12.62
N MET A 176 4.20 5.85 13.87
CA MET A 176 3.51 6.45 15.01
C MET A 176 4.36 7.48 15.76
N ASP A 177 5.61 7.66 15.36
CA ASP A 177 6.59 8.50 16.07
C ASP A 177 6.63 8.17 17.59
N ALA A 178 6.74 6.87 17.90
CA ALA A 178 6.57 6.33 19.24
C ALA A 178 7.70 5.37 19.61
N THR A 179 8.04 5.33 20.90
CA THR A 179 8.98 4.35 21.43
C THR A 179 8.33 2.98 21.63
N SER A 180 9.15 1.94 21.75
CA SER A 180 8.69 0.58 22.07
C SER A 180 7.79 0.53 23.32
N ASP A 181 8.16 1.25 24.37
CA ASP A 181 7.41 1.28 25.62
C ASP A 181 6.08 2.05 25.47
N ALA A 182 6.08 3.11 24.66
CA ALA A 182 4.84 3.83 24.31
C ALA A 182 3.87 2.92 23.56
N LEU A 183 4.34 2.08 22.62
CA LEU A 183 3.49 1.11 21.92
C LEU A 183 2.94 0.04 22.88
N LYS A 184 3.77 -0.48 23.78
CA LYS A 184 3.36 -1.45 24.82
C LYS A 184 2.29 -0.86 25.73
N THR A 185 2.48 0.37 26.20
CA THR A 185 1.51 1.09 27.02
C THR A 185 0.20 1.31 26.27
N ARG A 186 0.28 1.65 24.97
CA ARG A 186 -0.88 1.81 24.10
C ARG A 186 -1.64 0.50 23.92
N LYS A 187 -0.95 -0.62 23.66
CA LYS A 187 -1.56 -1.96 23.57
C LYS A 187 -2.34 -2.30 24.85
N ASN A 188 -1.74 -2.08 26.01
CA ASN A 188 -2.41 -2.30 27.31
C ASN A 188 -3.63 -1.40 27.52
N ARG A 189 -3.54 -0.15 27.11
CA ARG A 189 -4.67 0.79 27.18
C ARG A 189 -5.82 0.36 26.28
N ILE A 190 -5.53 -0.09 25.04
CA ILE A 190 -6.52 -0.60 24.10
C ILE A 190 -7.19 -1.85 24.68
N LYS A 191 -6.43 -2.78 25.27
CA LYS A 191 -6.95 -3.98 25.92
C LYS A 191 -8.09 -3.68 26.93
N ASN A 192 -7.97 -2.56 27.65
CA ASN A 192 -8.96 -2.15 28.65
C ASN A 192 -10.15 -1.38 28.05
N LYS A 193 -10.14 -1.06 26.76
CA LYS A 193 -11.15 -0.25 26.09
C LYS A 193 -11.97 -0.99 25.04
N VAL A 194 -11.53 -2.17 24.65
CA VAL A 194 -12.19 -3.01 23.63
C VAL A 194 -12.56 -4.35 24.22
N ASP A 195 -13.46 -5.07 23.55
CA ASP A 195 -13.79 -6.45 23.94
C ASP A 195 -12.61 -7.41 23.66
N ALA A 196 -12.62 -8.55 24.36
CA ALA A 196 -11.58 -9.57 24.24
C ALA A 196 -11.48 -10.13 22.81
N GLN A 197 -12.60 -10.27 22.12
CA GLN A 197 -12.65 -10.82 20.76
C GLN A 197 -11.94 -9.90 19.76
N LEU A 198 -12.18 -8.58 19.82
CA LEU A 198 -11.47 -7.63 18.99
C LEU A 198 -9.99 -7.59 19.34
N PHE A 199 -9.66 -7.58 20.64
CA PHE A 199 -8.27 -7.54 21.09
C PHE A 199 -7.46 -8.73 20.56
N GLU A 200 -8.00 -9.94 20.69
CA GLU A 200 -7.35 -11.15 20.15
C GLU A 200 -7.22 -11.12 18.63
N ARG A 201 -8.23 -10.62 17.93
CA ARG A 201 -8.18 -10.46 16.47
C ARG A 201 -7.06 -9.52 16.02
N VAL A 202 -6.90 -8.37 16.71
CA VAL A 202 -5.94 -7.34 16.32
C VAL A 202 -4.52 -7.67 16.79
N PHE A 203 -4.36 -8.28 17.96
CA PHE A 203 -3.06 -8.45 18.62
C PHE A 203 -2.70 -9.89 18.94
N GLY A 204 -3.58 -10.86 18.69
CA GLY A 204 -3.36 -12.27 19.04
C GLY A 204 -2.30 -12.96 18.16
N ALA A 205 -2.10 -12.49 16.94
CA ALA A 205 -1.07 -13.01 16.03
C ALA A 205 0.37 -12.68 16.46
N ASP A 206 0.58 -11.72 17.38
CA ASP A 206 1.91 -11.37 17.90
C ASP A 206 2.52 -12.46 18.81
N ASN A 207 1.79 -13.54 19.10
CA ASN A 207 2.23 -14.64 19.99
C ASN A 207 2.66 -15.90 19.21
N GLN A 208 2.75 -15.86 17.89
CA GLN A 208 3.31 -16.91 17.05
C GLN A 208 4.58 -16.42 16.35
#